data_45f594a29edea57f6604af1a7869ab27
#
_entry.id   45f594a29edea57f6604af1a7869ab27
#
_cell.length_a   1.000
_cell.length_b   1.000
_cell.length_c   1.000
_cell.angle_alpha   90.00
_cell.angle_beta   90.00
_cell.angle_gamma   90.00
#
_symmetry.space_group_name_H-M   'P 1'
#
loop_
_entity.id
_entity.type
_entity.pdbx_description
1 polymer ?
#
loop_
_entity_poly.entity_id
_entity_poly.type
_entity_poly.pdbx_seq_one_letter_code
_entity_poly.pdbx_strand_id
1 'polypeptide(L)'
;MNLLEYFSINEYRSFLKTWFAGIPSEINFWSKYIADNKNTIFKKKNFEFEEYIISKNTKFLDVGSGPSSCVGTETEKTNLQFFAVDPLAHIYKLIKRENKLKTIVDPQFAMVECLNDKFPENEFDIVHMRNALDHSFNPLYGILQMLYIAKVGGKVILRHLENEAIAQNYNGFHQWNLCAEENDYVVWRKDIKVKLSEFLGNIADVKIQQEENGIVRIILTKKNFFTLPDNPYKYDFLEIFMSEHINLLGKMSKSNRIGKLSKTLMIIKSLTS
;
A
#
# COMPACT_ATOMS: atom_id res chain seq x y z
N MET A 1 6.18 -3.60 -25.97
CA MET A 1 6.74 -2.92 -24.81
C MET A 1 6.24 -3.65 -23.59
N ASN A 2 7.10 -4.10 -22.72
CA ASN A 2 6.65 -4.75 -21.49
C ASN A 2 6.02 -3.67 -20.61
N LEU A 3 4.71 -3.72 -20.40
CA LEU A 3 3.96 -2.71 -19.65
C LEU A 3 4.38 -2.57 -18.16
N LEU A 4 5.35 -3.35 -17.73
CA LEU A 4 5.92 -3.29 -16.37
C LEU A 4 7.30 -2.64 -16.33
N GLU A 5 7.89 -2.34 -17.48
CA GLU A 5 9.21 -1.68 -17.61
C GLU A 5 9.06 -0.23 -18.08
N TYR A 6 8.45 0.61 -17.24
CA TYR A 6 8.18 2.03 -17.59
C TYR A 6 9.38 2.94 -17.48
N PHE A 7 10.38 2.53 -16.72
CA PHE A 7 11.52 3.35 -16.42
C PHE A 7 12.80 2.72 -16.93
N SER A 8 13.68 3.54 -17.49
CA SER A 8 15.10 3.19 -17.47
C SER A 8 15.54 3.03 -16.00
N ILE A 9 16.60 2.26 -15.76
CA ILE A 9 17.12 2.04 -14.40
C ILE A 9 17.48 3.36 -13.70
N ASN A 10 17.95 4.35 -14.43
CA ASN A 10 18.32 5.65 -13.87
C ASN A 10 17.08 6.46 -13.44
N GLU A 11 16.00 6.43 -14.23
CA GLU A 11 14.72 7.06 -13.87
C GLU A 11 14.13 6.40 -12.64
N TYR A 12 14.17 5.07 -12.57
CA TYR A 12 13.70 4.32 -11.42
C TYR A 12 14.49 4.66 -10.15
N ARG A 13 15.82 4.73 -10.23
CA ARG A 13 16.66 5.15 -9.12
C ARG A 13 16.39 6.58 -8.67
N SER A 14 16.14 7.49 -9.62
CA SER A 14 15.77 8.88 -9.30
C SER A 14 14.41 8.93 -8.60
N PHE A 15 13.45 8.15 -9.07
CA PHE A 15 12.14 8.01 -8.46
C PHE A 15 12.23 7.49 -7.02
N LEU A 16 13.01 6.44 -6.78
CA LEU A 16 13.25 5.91 -5.43
C LEU A 16 13.81 6.96 -4.48
N LYS A 17 14.79 7.78 -4.93
CA LYS A 17 15.33 8.86 -4.10
C LYS A 17 14.27 9.89 -3.70
N THR A 18 13.39 10.26 -4.63
CA THR A 18 12.26 11.15 -4.35
C THR A 18 11.31 10.54 -3.33
N TRP A 19 11.03 9.26 -3.46
CA TRP A 19 10.18 8.53 -2.52
C TRP A 19 10.79 8.53 -1.10
N PHE A 20 12.07 8.17 -0.98
CA PHE A 20 12.75 8.19 0.33
C PHE A 20 12.81 9.59 0.94
N ALA A 21 12.93 10.63 0.13
CA ALA A 21 12.85 12.02 0.59
C ALA A 21 11.45 12.38 1.16
N GLY A 22 10.40 11.67 0.78
CA GLY A 22 9.04 11.85 1.29
C GLY A 22 8.81 11.28 2.71
N ILE A 23 9.62 10.30 3.16
CA ILE A 23 9.43 9.62 4.45
C ILE A 23 9.31 10.59 5.64
N PRO A 24 10.16 11.63 5.80
CA PRO A 24 10.01 12.56 6.91
C PRO A 24 8.66 13.31 6.93
N SER A 25 8.14 13.67 5.76
CA SER A 25 6.84 14.33 5.64
C SER A 25 5.71 13.41 6.07
N GLU A 26 5.75 12.16 5.64
CA GLU A 26 4.78 11.11 6.02
C GLU A 26 4.80 10.84 7.55
N ILE A 27 6.00 10.74 8.12
CA ILE A 27 6.17 10.60 9.58
C ILE A 27 5.55 11.78 10.32
N ASN A 28 5.79 13.00 9.85
CA ASN A 28 5.25 14.21 10.48
C ASN A 28 3.73 14.26 10.35
N PHE A 29 3.18 13.95 9.18
CA PHE A 29 1.74 13.85 8.94
C PHE A 29 1.09 12.88 9.93
N TRP A 30 1.53 11.64 9.99
CA TRP A 30 0.94 10.63 10.86
C TRP A 30 1.15 10.92 12.36
N SER A 31 2.30 11.50 12.73
CA SER A 31 2.55 11.89 14.11
C SER A 31 1.55 12.94 14.58
N LYS A 32 1.31 13.96 13.75
CA LYS A 32 0.32 15.00 14.03
C LYS A 32 -1.10 14.44 13.99
N TYR A 33 -1.44 13.71 12.95
CA TYR A 33 -2.77 13.14 12.76
C TYR A 33 -3.17 12.21 13.91
N ILE A 34 -2.26 11.36 14.39
CA ILE A 34 -2.49 10.51 15.55
C ILE A 34 -2.66 11.35 16.83
N ALA A 35 -1.82 12.37 17.04
CA ALA A 35 -1.92 13.22 18.21
C ALA A 35 -3.30 13.92 18.29
N ASP A 36 -3.78 14.43 17.14
CA ASP A 36 -5.04 15.19 17.05
C ASP A 36 -6.28 14.27 17.10
N ASN A 37 -6.18 13.03 16.61
CA ASN A 37 -7.33 12.17 16.32
C ASN A 37 -7.30 10.80 17.02
N LYS A 38 -6.37 10.54 17.93
CA LYS A 38 -6.17 9.22 18.59
C LYS A 38 -7.41 8.64 19.28
N ASN A 39 -8.38 9.50 19.61
CA ASN A 39 -9.59 9.10 20.31
C ASN A 39 -10.76 8.71 19.37
N THR A 40 -10.65 8.99 18.09
CA THR A 40 -11.78 8.86 17.14
C THR A 40 -11.51 7.90 15.99
N ILE A 41 -10.43 8.07 15.25
CA ILE A 41 -10.23 7.45 13.93
C ILE A 41 -9.96 5.95 13.98
N PHE A 42 -9.18 5.50 14.97
CA PHE A 42 -8.81 4.08 15.05
C PHE A 42 -9.79 3.24 15.86
N LYS A 43 -11.00 3.75 16.08
CA LYS A 43 -12.06 3.07 16.84
C LYS A 43 -13.19 2.54 15.96
N LYS A 44 -13.07 2.65 14.64
CA LYS A 44 -14.08 2.11 13.75
C LYS A 44 -14.12 0.59 13.92
N LYS A 45 -15.30 0.09 14.30
CA LYS A 45 -15.52 -1.32 14.57
C LYS A 45 -16.13 -2.02 13.36
N ASN A 46 -17.19 -1.46 12.81
CA ASN A 46 -17.99 -2.08 11.76
C ASN A 46 -17.18 -2.18 10.46
N PHE A 47 -17.07 -3.39 9.95
CA PHE A 47 -16.37 -3.68 8.71
C PHE A 47 -17.10 -3.07 7.51
N GLU A 48 -16.35 -2.33 6.67
CA GLU A 48 -16.93 -1.56 5.55
C GLU A 48 -17.34 -2.40 4.34
N PHE A 49 -16.82 -3.61 4.20
CA PHE A 49 -16.97 -4.41 2.97
C PHE A 49 -17.85 -5.64 3.16
N GLU A 50 -18.85 -5.54 4.04
CA GLU A 50 -19.79 -6.63 4.32
C GLU A 50 -20.56 -7.13 3.11
N GLU A 51 -20.77 -6.27 2.10
CA GLU A 51 -21.43 -6.63 0.85
C GLU A 51 -20.62 -7.61 -0.01
N TYR A 52 -19.33 -7.74 0.22
CA TYR A 52 -18.44 -8.67 -0.51
C TYR A 52 -18.17 -9.97 0.24
N ILE A 53 -18.72 -10.14 1.43
CA ILE A 53 -18.58 -11.38 2.21
C ILE A 53 -19.48 -12.47 1.59
N ILE A 54 -18.85 -13.55 1.17
CA ILE A 54 -19.52 -14.71 0.54
C ILE A 54 -19.34 -16.01 1.32
N SER A 55 -18.56 -16.00 2.40
CA SER A 55 -18.24 -17.20 3.17
C SER A 55 -18.32 -16.97 4.68
N LYS A 56 -18.41 -18.08 5.46
CA LYS A 56 -18.39 -18.04 6.93
C LYS A 56 -17.01 -17.70 7.52
N ASN A 57 -15.94 -17.82 6.75
CA ASN A 57 -14.58 -17.45 7.12
C ASN A 57 -14.01 -16.59 6.00
N THR A 58 -13.77 -15.32 6.28
CA THR A 58 -13.28 -14.36 5.31
C THR A 58 -11.90 -13.86 5.72
N LYS A 59 -10.93 -14.00 4.83
CA LYS A 59 -9.59 -13.41 4.99
C LYS A 59 -9.55 -12.07 4.27
N PHE A 60 -9.23 -11.02 5.01
CA PHE A 60 -9.13 -9.65 4.54
C PHE A 60 -7.71 -9.12 4.74
N LEU A 61 -7.16 -8.48 3.71
CA LEU A 61 -5.86 -7.80 3.78
C LEU A 61 -6.02 -6.33 3.44
N ASP A 62 -5.54 -5.45 4.32
CA ASP A 62 -5.39 -4.01 4.08
C ASP A 62 -3.93 -3.70 3.73
N VAL A 63 -3.69 -3.28 2.49
CA VAL A 63 -2.36 -2.97 1.93
C VAL A 63 -2.15 -1.47 1.95
N GLY A 64 -1.00 -1.01 2.46
CA GLY A 64 -0.76 0.42 2.69
C GLY A 64 -1.69 0.99 3.77
N SER A 65 -1.90 0.21 4.84
CA SER A 65 -2.89 0.53 5.89
C SER A 65 -2.53 1.74 6.76
N GLY A 66 -1.33 2.30 6.58
CA GLY A 66 -0.80 3.30 7.50
C GLY A 66 -0.57 2.72 8.91
N PRO A 67 -0.61 3.54 9.96
CA PRO A 67 -0.40 3.09 11.34
C PRO A 67 -1.50 2.15 11.86
N SER A 68 -2.67 2.15 11.23
CA SER A 68 -3.78 1.23 11.50
C SER A 68 -4.82 1.32 10.40
N SER A 69 -5.45 0.20 10.10
CA SER A 69 -6.60 0.19 9.19
C SER A 69 -7.77 1.02 9.73
N CYS A 70 -8.47 1.69 8.83
CA CYS A 70 -9.66 2.50 9.14
C CYS A 70 -10.96 1.93 8.55
N VAL A 71 -10.96 0.69 8.06
CA VAL A 71 -12.14 0.07 7.44
C VAL A 71 -13.00 -0.77 8.40
N GLY A 72 -12.65 -0.79 9.69
CA GLY A 72 -13.33 -1.61 10.69
C GLY A 72 -12.88 -3.08 10.66
N THR A 73 -13.06 -3.75 11.79
CA THR A 73 -12.54 -5.12 11.98
C THR A 73 -13.58 -6.09 12.54
N GLU A 74 -14.81 -5.65 12.75
CA GLU A 74 -15.90 -6.42 13.36
C GLU A 74 -17.08 -6.55 12.40
N THR A 75 -17.60 -7.76 12.26
CA THR A 75 -18.84 -8.06 11.53
C THR A 75 -19.46 -9.35 12.09
N GLU A 76 -20.78 -9.43 12.05
CA GLU A 76 -21.53 -10.66 12.41
C GLU A 76 -21.69 -11.62 11.22
N LYS A 77 -21.39 -11.17 10.00
CA LYS A 77 -21.61 -11.97 8.78
C LYS A 77 -20.60 -13.10 8.58
N THR A 78 -19.40 -12.99 9.19
CA THR A 78 -18.31 -13.94 8.98
C THR A 78 -17.35 -13.94 10.16
N ASN A 79 -16.59 -15.02 10.31
CA ASN A 79 -15.37 -15.01 11.10
C ASN A 79 -14.29 -14.29 10.28
N LEU A 80 -14.08 -13.00 10.56
CA LEU A 80 -13.16 -12.15 9.82
C LEU A 80 -11.71 -12.32 10.33
N GLN A 81 -10.85 -12.85 9.49
CA GLN A 81 -9.42 -12.87 9.72
C GLN A 81 -8.79 -11.64 9.05
N PHE A 82 -8.41 -10.66 9.86
CA PHE A 82 -7.95 -9.36 9.41
C PHE A 82 -6.41 -9.27 9.42
N PHE A 83 -5.83 -8.91 8.29
CA PHE A 83 -4.41 -8.66 8.11
C PHE A 83 -4.18 -7.23 7.62
N ALA A 84 -3.04 -6.64 7.98
CA ALA A 84 -2.64 -5.32 7.52
C ALA A 84 -1.14 -5.30 7.21
N VAL A 85 -0.76 -4.62 6.15
CA VAL A 85 0.65 -4.43 5.76
C VAL A 85 0.93 -3.00 5.34
N ASP A 86 2.16 -2.54 5.61
CA ASP A 86 2.63 -1.23 5.21
C ASP A 86 4.16 -1.19 5.16
N PRO A 87 4.78 -0.52 4.16
CA PRO A 87 6.24 -0.39 4.10
C PRO A 87 6.85 0.40 5.26
N LEU A 88 6.07 1.25 5.94
CA LEU A 88 6.49 2.03 7.10
C LEU A 88 6.04 1.43 8.45
N ALA A 89 5.58 0.20 8.49
CA ALA A 89 5.02 -0.46 9.67
C ALA A 89 5.89 -0.33 10.92
N HIS A 90 7.22 -0.46 10.77
CA HIS A 90 8.16 -0.30 11.90
C HIS A 90 8.19 1.13 12.46
N ILE A 91 8.11 2.12 11.58
CA ILE A 91 8.07 3.54 11.94
C ILE A 91 6.75 3.85 12.64
N TYR A 92 5.64 3.36 12.10
CA TYR A 92 4.32 3.55 12.72
C TYR A 92 4.22 2.91 14.10
N LYS A 93 4.86 1.77 14.33
CA LYS A 93 4.93 1.16 15.66
C LYS A 93 5.62 2.08 16.67
N LEU A 94 6.65 2.82 16.26
CA LEU A 94 7.31 3.81 17.12
C LEU A 94 6.39 5.00 17.41
N ILE A 95 5.77 5.58 16.38
CA ILE A 95 4.84 6.71 16.52
C ILE A 95 3.67 6.34 17.42
N LYS A 96 3.07 5.16 17.23
CA LYS A 96 1.97 4.67 18.08
C LYS A 96 2.39 4.54 19.55
N ARG A 97 3.57 4.00 19.80
CA ARG A 97 4.10 3.87 21.17
C ARG A 97 4.31 5.24 21.82
N GLU A 98 4.85 6.21 21.12
CA GLU A 98 5.06 7.58 21.62
C GLU A 98 3.72 8.27 21.96
N ASN A 99 2.70 8.04 21.17
CA ASN A 99 1.37 8.60 21.37
C ASN A 99 0.46 7.74 22.27
N LYS A 100 0.97 6.62 22.80
CA LYS A 100 0.20 5.65 23.61
C LYS A 100 -1.06 5.14 22.88
N LEU A 101 -1.01 5.06 21.55
CA LEU A 101 -2.09 4.58 20.71
C LEU A 101 -2.08 3.05 20.68
N LYS A 102 -3.23 2.45 21.00
CA LYS A 102 -3.50 1.03 20.82
C LYS A 102 -4.44 0.88 19.64
N THR A 103 -4.11 0.01 18.71
CA THR A 103 -4.94 -0.33 17.54
C THR A 103 -5.31 -1.80 17.59
N ILE A 104 -6.41 -2.17 16.91
CA ILE A 104 -6.90 -3.55 16.91
C ILE A 104 -5.95 -4.43 16.12
N VAL A 105 -5.48 -3.93 14.95
CA VAL A 105 -4.52 -4.62 14.10
C VAL A 105 -3.30 -3.74 13.88
N ASP A 106 -2.12 -4.30 14.09
CA ASP A 106 -0.86 -3.66 13.78
C ASP A 106 -0.40 -4.08 12.38
N PRO A 107 0.00 -3.13 11.50
CA PRO A 107 0.55 -3.48 10.21
C PRO A 107 1.86 -4.24 10.36
N GLN A 108 2.05 -5.22 9.49
CA GLN A 108 3.33 -5.88 9.28
C GLN A 108 4.06 -5.24 8.10
N PHE A 109 5.39 -5.33 8.08
CA PHE A 109 6.16 -4.85 6.94
C PHE A 109 5.84 -5.66 5.68
N ALA A 110 5.40 -4.99 4.64
CA ALA A 110 5.39 -5.47 3.26
C ALA A 110 5.16 -4.29 2.31
N MET A 111 5.65 -4.44 1.09
CA MET A 111 5.38 -3.54 -0.02
C MET A 111 4.38 -4.17 -0.95
N VAL A 112 3.58 -3.34 -1.61
CA VAL A 112 2.58 -3.84 -2.56
C VAL A 112 3.21 -4.63 -3.71
N GLU A 113 4.43 -4.27 -4.11
CA GLU A 113 5.18 -4.95 -5.17
C GLU A 113 5.83 -6.27 -4.76
N CYS A 114 5.75 -6.64 -3.48
CA CYS A 114 6.39 -7.85 -2.92
C CYS A 114 5.44 -8.66 -2.02
N LEU A 115 4.13 -8.60 -2.26
CA LEU A 115 3.15 -9.32 -1.45
C LEU A 115 3.31 -10.84 -1.55
N ASN A 116 3.72 -11.35 -2.71
CA ASN A 116 3.98 -12.77 -2.92
C ASN A 116 5.18 -13.33 -2.13
N ASP A 117 6.07 -12.47 -1.63
CA ASP A 117 7.14 -12.88 -0.72
C ASP A 117 6.61 -13.19 0.69
N LYS A 118 5.41 -12.72 1.01
CA LYS A 118 4.79 -12.82 2.33
C LYS A 118 3.55 -13.71 2.37
N PHE A 119 2.77 -13.69 1.30
CA PHE A 119 1.49 -14.38 1.22
C PHE A 119 1.45 -15.32 0.01
N PRO A 120 0.90 -16.53 0.16
CA PRO A 120 0.75 -17.43 -0.96
C PRO A 120 -0.28 -16.93 -1.96
N GLU A 121 -0.24 -17.48 -3.15
CA GLU A 121 -1.28 -17.29 -4.16
C GLU A 121 -2.64 -17.72 -3.62
N ASN A 122 -3.69 -16.98 -4.02
CA ASN A 122 -5.10 -17.36 -3.77
C ASN A 122 -5.46 -17.48 -2.28
N GLU A 123 -4.93 -16.60 -1.44
CA GLU A 123 -5.07 -16.63 0.02
C GLU A 123 -6.27 -15.81 0.52
N PHE A 124 -6.51 -14.62 -0.03
CA PHE A 124 -7.44 -13.64 0.50
C PHE A 124 -8.76 -13.59 -0.25
N ASP A 125 -9.88 -13.46 0.48
CA ASP A 125 -11.20 -13.22 -0.10
C ASP A 125 -11.34 -11.77 -0.56
N ILE A 126 -10.77 -10.83 0.22
CA ILE A 126 -10.78 -9.40 -0.07
C ILE A 126 -9.39 -8.83 0.21
N VAL A 127 -8.83 -8.11 -0.76
CA VAL A 127 -7.62 -7.31 -0.63
C VAL A 127 -7.97 -5.85 -0.87
N HIS A 128 -7.60 -4.97 0.03
CA HIS A 128 -7.96 -3.55 -0.01
C HIS A 128 -6.72 -2.66 -0.02
N MET A 129 -6.82 -1.52 -0.68
CA MET A 129 -5.83 -0.46 -0.61
C MET A 129 -6.52 0.91 -0.73
N ARG A 130 -6.17 1.85 0.15
CA ARG A 130 -6.73 3.20 0.16
C ARG A 130 -5.64 4.26 0.18
N ASN A 131 -5.68 5.18 -0.80
CA ASN A 131 -4.76 6.32 -0.92
C ASN A 131 -3.28 5.95 -0.69
N ALA A 132 -2.84 4.85 -1.30
CA ALA A 132 -1.48 4.35 -1.15
C ALA A 132 -0.91 3.78 -2.45
N LEU A 133 -1.76 3.53 -3.47
CA LEU A 133 -1.29 3.00 -4.75
C LEU A 133 -0.50 4.04 -5.55
N ASP A 134 -0.83 5.31 -5.42
CA ASP A 134 -0.08 6.44 -5.99
C ASP A 134 1.31 6.61 -5.36
N HIS A 135 1.52 6.03 -4.17
CA HIS A 135 2.79 5.95 -3.46
C HIS A 135 3.65 4.75 -3.89
N SER A 136 3.13 3.82 -4.67
CA SER A 136 3.88 2.63 -5.08
C SER A 136 4.93 2.95 -6.14
N PHE A 137 5.93 2.09 -6.26
CA PHE A 137 6.98 2.24 -7.29
C PHE A 137 6.47 1.81 -8.66
N ASN A 138 5.66 0.77 -8.68
CA ASN A 138 5.01 0.24 -9.86
C ASN A 138 3.56 -0.14 -9.52
N PRO A 139 2.59 0.78 -9.66
CA PRO A 139 1.20 0.53 -9.28
C PRO A 139 0.56 -0.61 -10.09
N LEU A 140 0.92 -0.79 -11.34
CA LEU A 140 0.38 -1.89 -12.15
C LEU A 140 0.90 -3.24 -11.66
N TYR A 141 2.18 -3.33 -11.30
CA TYR A 141 2.72 -4.53 -10.69
C TYR A 141 2.12 -4.76 -9.30
N GLY A 142 1.92 -3.70 -8.52
CA GLY A 142 1.23 -3.76 -7.23
C GLY A 142 -0.20 -4.32 -7.37
N ILE A 143 -0.96 -3.89 -8.39
CA ILE A 143 -2.29 -4.44 -8.69
C ILE A 143 -2.21 -5.94 -9.03
N LEU A 144 -1.23 -6.36 -9.85
CA LEU A 144 -1.03 -7.78 -10.15
C LEU A 144 -0.68 -8.59 -8.90
N GLN A 145 0.14 -8.06 -8.01
CA GLN A 145 0.48 -8.70 -6.73
C GLN A 145 -0.77 -8.87 -5.85
N MET A 146 -1.61 -7.84 -5.73
CA MET A 146 -2.87 -7.93 -4.98
C MET A 146 -3.82 -8.96 -5.59
N LEU A 147 -3.94 -9.00 -6.92
CA LEU A 147 -4.74 -10.01 -7.63
C LEU A 147 -4.15 -11.41 -7.49
N TYR A 148 -2.81 -11.54 -7.46
CA TYR A 148 -2.14 -12.83 -7.29
C TYR A 148 -2.51 -13.50 -5.96
N ILE A 149 -2.44 -12.73 -4.87
CA ILE A 149 -2.77 -13.24 -3.53
C ILE A 149 -4.29 -13.31 -3.26
N ALA A 150 -5.12 -12.63 -4.05
CA ALA A 150 -6.57 -12.75 -3.96
C ALA A 150 -7.05 -14.10 -4.53
N LYS A 151 -8.09 -14.67 -3.95
CA LYS A 151 -8.76 -15.88 -4.47
C LYS A 151 -9.42 -15.62 -5.82
N VAL A 152 -9.57 -16.67 -6.64
CA VAL A 152 -10.47 -16.60 -7.80
C VAL A 152 -11.89 -16.33 -7.29
N GLY A 153 -12.58 -15.34 -7.88
CA GLY A 153 -13.84 -14.78 -7.40
C GLY A 153 -13.70 -13.74 -6.27
N GLY A 154 -12.52 -13.68 -5.63
CA GLY A 154 -12.19 -12.68 -4.62
C GLY A 154 -12.09 -11.26 -5.18
N LYS A 155 -12.05 -10.29 -4.30
CA LYS A 155 -12.08 -8.86 -4.65
C LYS A 155 -10.77 -8.18 -4.29
N VAL A 156 -10.25 -7.37 -5.22
CA VAL A 156 -9.28 -6.32 -4.91
C VAL A 156 -10.02 -4.99 -4.98
N ILE A 157 -10.05 -4.25 -3.87
CA ILE A 157 -10.80 -3.00 -3.73
C ILE A 157 -9.80 -1.87 -3.58
N LEU A 158 -9.75 -0.99 -4.57
CA LEU A 158 -8.92 0.20 -4.55
C LEU A 158 -9.79 1.42 -4.30
N ARG A 159 -9.37 2.31 -3.40
CA ARG A 159 -10.08 3.56 -3.07
C ARG A 159 -9.08 4.70 -3.05
N HIS A 160 -9.18 5.60 -4.01
CA HIS A 160 -8.19 6.67 -4.19
C HIS A 160 -8.85 8.01 -4.50
N LEU A 161 -8.20 9.08 -4.07
CA LEU A 161 -8.42 10.41 -4.61
C LEU A 161 -7.87 10.45 -6.04
N GLU A 162 -8.58 11.13 -6.94
CA GLU A 162 -8.15 11.22 -8.32
C GLU A 162 -6.98 12.19 -8.49
N ASN A 163 -6.01 11.77 -9.34
CA ASN A 163 -4.91 12.62 -9.81
C ASN A 163 -4.07 13.27 -8.71
N GLU A 164 -3.82 12.54 -7.62
CA GLU A 164 -3.17 13.09 -6.44
C GLU A 164 -1.71 13.50 -6.71
N ALA A 165 -0.99 12.81 -7.59
CA ALA A 165 0.36 13.23 -7.95
C ALA A 165 0.41 14.63 -8.57
N ILE A 166 -0.54 15.00 -9.44
CA ILE A 166 -0.64 16.37 -9.96
C ILE A 166 -0.98 17.35 -8.83
N ALA A 167 -1.98 17.04 -8.01
CA ALA A 167 -2.39 17.88 -6.90
C ALA A 167 -1.26 18.16 -5.90
N GLN A 168 -0.34 17.21 -5.74
CA GLN A 168 0.84 17.29 -4.88
C GLN A 168 2.13 17.69 -5.64
N ASN A 169 2.03 18.09 -6.91
CA ASN A 169 3.16 18.48 -7.75
C ASN A 169 4.26 17.39 -7.84
N TYR A 170 3.88 16.12 -7.88
CA TYR A 170 4.79 14.96 -7.87
C TYR A 170 5.80 14.98 -6.72
N ASN A 171 5.38 15.43 -5.54
CA ASN A 171 6.25 15.57 -4.38
C ASN A 171 6.21 14.34 -3.49
N GLY A 172 7.36 13.94 -2.94
CA GLY A 172 7.45 12.82 -1.98
C GLY A 172 6.91 11.51 -2.56
N PHE A 173 5.94 10.92 -1.88
CA PHE A 173 5.34 9.66 -2.28
C PHE A 173 4.37 9.74 -3.46
N HIS A 174 3.75 10.90 -3.68
CA HIS A 174 2.73 11.08 -4.71
C HIS A 174 3.34 11.12 -6.11
N GLN A 175 3.52 9.97 -6.72
CA GLN A 175 4.26 9.84 -7.97
C GLN A 175 3.40 9.34 -9.14
N TRP A 176 2.21 8.83 -8.86
CA TRP A 176 1.29 8.31 -9.86
C TRP A 176 -0.07 8.99 -9.77
N ASN A 177 -0.71 9.11 -10.91
CA ASN A 177 -2.09 9.58 -11.00
C ASN A 177 -2.99 8.39 -11.30
N LEU A 178 -4.15 8.42 -10.66
CA LEU A 178 -5.17 7.40 -10.73
C LEU A 178 -6.49 8.13 -10.98
N CYS A 179 -7.24 7.79 -12.02
CA CYS A 179 -8.52 8.44 -12.30
C CYS A 179 -9.48 7.52 -13.04
N ALA A 180 -10.77 7.84 -12.98
CA ALA A 180 -11.78 7.21 -13.81
C ALA A 180 -11.88 7.97 -15.14
N GLU A 181 -11.83 7.25 -16.26
CA GLU A 181 -12.06 7.79 -17.61
C GLU A 181 -12.97 6.85 -18.41
N GLU A 182 -14.03 7.34 -19.02
CA GLU A 182 -14.87 6.62 -19.99
C GLU A 182 -15.38 5.24 -19.52
N ASN A 183 -15.67 4.98 -18.30
CA ASN A 183 -16.02 3.67 -17.72
C ASN A 183 -14.82 2.74 -17.47
N ASP A 184 -13.59 3.24 -17.52
CA ASP A 184 -12.41 2.50 -17.13
C ASP A 184 -11.63 3.24 -16.04
N TYR A 185 -10.67 2.59 -15.44
CA TYR A 185 -9.75 3.19 -14.49
C TYR A 185 -8.36 3.28 -15.09
N VAL A 186 -7.78 4.45 -15.00
CA VAL A 186 -6.52 4.77 -15.65
C VAL A 186 -5.43 5.02 -14.61
N VAL A 187 -4.32 4.32 -14.77
CA VAL A 187 -3.06 4.57 -14.08
C VAL A 187 -2.16 5.34 -15.04
N TRP A 188 -1.70 6.52 -14.63
CA TRP A 188 -0.91 7.33 -15.54
C TRP A 188 0.14 8.20 -14.84
N ARG A 189 1.18 8.55 -15.61
CA ARG A 189 2.25 9.45 -15.21
C ARG A 189 2.98 9.94 -16.46
N LYS A 190 3.09 11.27 -16.66
CA LYS A 190 3.76 11.84 -17.85
C LYS A 190 3.27 11.16 -19.15
N ASP A 191 4.15 10.42 -19.83
CA ASP A 191 3.87 9.76 -21.09
C ASP A 191 3.31 8.33 -20.94
N ILE A 192 3.17 7.86 -19.70
CA ILE A 192 2.62 6.54 -19.36
C ILE A 192 1.15 6.70 -19.07
N LYS A 193 0.29 5.98 -19.81
CA LYS A 193 -1.16 5.95 -19.57
C LYS A 193 -1.68 4.55 -19.88
N VAL A 194 -2.26 3.90 -18.88
CA VAL A 194 -2.71 2.51 -18.97
C VAL A 194 -4.13 2.39 -18.44
N LYS A 195 -5.04 1.91 -19.29
CA LYS A 195 -6.40 1.51 -18.91
C LYS A 195 -6.37 0.15 -18.24
N LEU A 196 -6.98 0.01 -17.06
CA LEU A 196 -6.91 -1.24 -16.30
C LEU A 196 -7.65 -2.39 -16.97
N SER A 197 -8.78 -2.15 -17.62
CA SER A 197 -9.52 -3.23 -18.30
C SER A 197 -8.69 -3.88 -19.40
N GLU A 198 -7.96 -3.08 -20.18
CA GLU A 198 -7.07 -3.57 -21.24
C GLU A 198 -5.84 -4.29 -20.65
N PHE A 199 -5.27 -3.73 -19.59
CA PHE A 199 -4.09 -4.30 -18.92
C PHE A 199 -4.38 -5.64 -18.25
N LEU A 200 -5.52 -5.76 -17.58
CA LEU A 200 -5.88 -6.97 -16.83
C LEU A 200 -6.51 -8.05 -17.74
N GLY A 201 -7.16 -7.65 -18.85
CA GLY A 201 -7.72 -8.58 -19.82
C GLY A 201 -8.56 -9.70 -19.17
N ASN A 202 -8.06 -10.93 -19.25
CA ASN A 202 -8.75 -12.10 -18.69
C ASN A 202 -8.48 -12.33 -17.20
N ILE A 203 -7.59 -11.57 -16.59
CA ILE A 203 -7.19 -11.79 -15.17
C ILE A 203 -8.31 -11.36 -14.23
N ALA A 204 -8.93 -10.19 -14.47
CA ALA A 204 -9.97 -9.65 -13.60
C ALA A 204 -10.97 -8.79 -14.37
N ASP A 205 -12.21 -8.73 -13.85
CA ASP A 205 -13.19 -7.73 -14.25
C ASP A 205 -12.96 -6.45 -13.46
N VAL A 206 -13.14 -5.30 -14.12
CA VAL A 206 -12.99 -3.96 -13.55
C VAL A 206 -14.37 -3.32 -13.39
N LYS A 207 -14.75 -2.92 -12.18
CA LYS A 207 -15.96 -2.14 -11.89
C LYS A 207 -15.59 -0.87 -11.14
N ILE A 208 -16.10 0.26 -11.59
CA ILE A 208 -15.87 1.58 -11.01
C ILE A 208 -17.11 2.04 -10.28
N GLN A 209 -16.91 2.67 -9.13
CA GLN A 209 -17.94 3.34 -8.35
C GLN A 209 -17.42 4.70 -7.91
N GLN A 210 -18.12 5.76 -8.28
CA GLN A 210 -17.84 7.09 -7.76
C GLN A 210 -18.35 7.16 -6.32
N GLU A 211 -17.51 7.68 -5.43
CA GLU A 211 -17.88 8.00 -4.05
C GLU A 211 -17.94 9.52 -3.87
N GLU A 212 -18.35 9.94 -2.71
CA GLU A 212 -18.35 11.37 -2.37
C GLU A 212 -16.90 11.91 -2.23
N ASN A 213 -16.75 13.22 -2.35
CA ASN A 213 -15.48 13.95 -2.13
C ASN A 213 -14.33 13.57 -3.10
N GLY A 214 -14.64 13.20 -4.34
CA GLY A 214 -13.64 12.92 -5.36
C GLY A 214 -12.90 11.59 -5.15
N ILE A 215 -13.44 10.71 -4.34
CA ILE A 215 -12.92 9.36 -4.16
C ILE A 215 -13.53 8.44 -5.21
N VAL A 216 -12.68 7.67 -5.88
CA VAL A 216 -13.10 6.60 -6.78
C VAL A 216 -12.80 5.26 -6.12
N ARG A 217 -13.81 4.40 -6.09
CA ARG A 217 -13.69 3.00 -5.69
C ARG A 217 -13.64 2.12 -6.92
N ILE A 218 -12.63 1.29 -7.01
CA ILE A 218 -12.46 0.30 -8.06
C ILE A 218 -12.54 -1.07 -7.43
N ILE A 219 -13.37 -1.94 -8.01
CA ILE A 219 -13.53 -3.31 -7.59
C ILE A 219 -13.05 -4.21 -8.72
N LEU A 220 -11.90 -4.85 -8.49
CA LEU A 220 -11.37 -5.87 -9.38
C LEU A 220 -11.84 -7.23 -8.89
N THR A 221 -12.52 -8.00 -9.74
CA THR A 221 -12.91 -9.37 -9.42
C THR A 221 -11.97 -10.33 -10.14
N LYS A 222 -11.13 -11.06 -9.41
CA LYS A 222 -10.22 -12.04 -10.03
C LYS A 222 -11.02 -13.13 -10.71
N LYS A 223 -10.75 -13.37 -12.00
CA LYS A 223 -11.45 -14.37 -12.82
C LYS A 223 -10.66 -15.66 -12.93
N ASN A 224 -9.36 -15.54 -13.15
CA ASN A 224 -8.50 -16.66 -13.48
C ASN A 224 -7.19 -16.61 -12.68
N PHE A 225 -6.58 -17.77 -12.52
CA PHE A 225 -5.17 -17.86 -12.17
C PHE A 225 -4.32 -17.27 -13.29
N PHE A 226 -3.19 -16.72 -12.95
CA PHE A 226 -2.21 -16.21 -13.91
C PHE A 226 -0.80 -16.35 -13.34
N THR A 227 0.17 -16.45 -14.21
CA THR A 227 1.57 -16.41 -13.79
C THR A 227 1.96 -14.97 -13.51
N LEU A 228 2.40 -14.71 -12.28
CA LEU A 228 2.90 -13.39 -11.91
C LEU A 228 4.21 -13.14 -12.68
N PRO A 229 4.32 -12.07 -13.48
CA PRO A 229 5.56 -11.75 -14.17
C PRO A 229 6.66 -11.38 -13.18
N ASP A 230 7.92 -11.54 -13.57
CA ASP A 230 9.04 -11.09 -12.76
C ASP A 230 8.98 -9.57 -12.54
N ASN A 231 9.33 -9.12 -11.33
CA ASN A 231 9.48 -7.70 -11.05
C ASN A 231 10.83 -7.22 -11.61
N PRO A 232 10.82 -6.40 -12.65
CA PRO A 232 12.06 -5.99 -13.33
C PRO A 232 12.97 -5.12 -12.44
N TYR A 233 12.42 -4.55 -11.35
CA TYR A 233 13.14 -3.63 -10.46
C TYR A 233 13.41 -4.21 -9.07
N LYS A 234 13.09 -5.48 -8.82
CA LYS A 234 13.15 -6.06 -7.46
C LYS A 234 14.53 -5.90 -6.79
N TYR A 235 15.60 -6.20 -7.52
CA TYR A 235 16.96 -6.15 -6.96
C TYR A 235 17.45 -4.72 -6.74
N ASP A 236 17.27 -3.85 -7.71
CA ASP A 236 17.64 -2.44 -7.58
C ASP A 236 16.88 -1.75 -6.46
N PHE A 237 15.60 -2.09 -6.30
CA PHE A 237 14.78 -1.60 -5.20
C PHE A 237 15.38 -2.00 -3.84
N LEU A 238 15.67 -3.28 -3.63
CA LEU A 238 16.21 -3.77 -2.36
C LEU A 238 17.55 -3.13 -2.02
N GLU A 239 18.44 -2.97 -3.00
CA GLU A 239 19.74 -2.32 -2.82
C GLU A 239 19.58 -0.85 -2.38
N ILE A 240 18.75 -0.09 -3.08
CA ILE A 240 18.53 1.33 -2.79
C ILE A 240 17.76 1.49 -1.47
N PHE A 241 16.75 0.66 -1.23
CA PHE A 241 16.00 0.66 0.03
C PHE A 241 16.92 0.47 1.22
N MET A 242 17.79 -0.53 1.17
CA MET A 242 18.76 -0.79 2.24
C MET A 242 19.74 0.38 2.43
N SER A 243 20.29 0.91 1.34
CA SER A 243 21.27 2.01 1.42
C SER A 243 20.65 3.29 1.97
N GLU A 244 19.46 3.68 1.50
CA GLU A 244 18.77 4.88 1.97
C GLU A 244 18.22 4.73 3.39
N HIS A 245 17.78 3.54 3.77
CA HIS A 245 17.38 3.25 5.14
C HIS A 245 18.54 3.41 6.12
N ILE A 246 19.72 2.92 5.75
CA ILE A 246 20.96 3.09 6.54
C ILE A 246 21.34 4.57 6.62
N ASN A 247 21.25 5.32 5.52
CA ASN A 247 21.51 6.76 5.49
C ASN A 247 20.54 7.56 6.38
N LEU A 248 19.27 7.23 6.33
CA LEU A 248 18.24 7.87 7.17
C LEU A 248 18.53 7.62 8.66
N LEU A 249 18.85 6.39 9.02
CA LEU A 249 19.24 6.03 10.38
C LEU A 249 20.50 6.74 10.84
N GLY A 250 21.50 6.87 9.96
CA GLY A 250 22.72 7.62 10.22
C GLY A 250 22.47 9.12 10.47
N LYS A 251 21.57 9.74 9.72
CA LYS A 251 21.15 11.15 9.92
C LYS A 251 20.39 11.32 11.24
N MET A 252 19.47 10.42 11.57
CA MET A 252 18.72 10.44 12.82
C MET A 252 19.63 10.24 14.03
N SER A 253 20.68 9.41 13.93
CA SER A 253 21.64 9.19 15.01
C SER A 253 22.47 10.42 15.35
N LYS A 254 22.81 11.25 14.36
CA LYS A 254 23.60 12.48 14.53
C LYS A 254 22.78 13.62 15.17
N SER A 255 21.48 13.53 15.22
CA SER A 255 20.58 14.59 15.73
C SER A 255 20.25 14.49 17.22
N ASN A 256 21.16 13.99 18.06
CA ASN A 256 20.99 13.89 19.55
C ASN A 256 19.69 13.19 20.06
N ARG A 257 18.96 12.48 19.22
CA ARG A 257 17.87 11.59 19.62
C ARG A 257 18.34 10.14 19.85
N ILE A 258 19.62 9.99 20.16
CA ILE A 258 20.41 8.74 20.18
C ILE A 258 19.85 7.67 21.15
N GLY A 259 19.24 8.06 22.26
CA GLY A 259 18.74 7.08 23.23
C GLY A 259 17.60 6.17 22.75
N LYS A 260 16.86 6.58 21.72
CA LYS A 260 15.73 5.81 21.15
C LYS A 260 16.13 4.98 19.91
N LEU A 261 17.22 5.35 19.24
CA LEU A 261 17.65 4.75 17.98
C LEU A 261 18.42 3.45 18.12
N SER A 262 19.11 3.22 19.23
CA SER A 262 19.83 1.94 19.46
C SER A 262 18.90 0.73 19.37
N LYS A 263 17.62 0.92 19.75
CA LYS A 263 16.58 -0.12 19.64
C LYS A 263 16.06 -0.31 18.21
N THR A 264 16.04 0.74 17.37
CA THR A 264 15.65 0.67 15.97
C THR A 264 16.71 -0.07 15.14
N LEU A 265 18.00 0.14 15.42
CA LEU A 265 19.09 -0.62 14.81
C LEU A 265 19.05 -2.12 15.15
N MET A 266 18.61 -2.49 16.36
CA MET A 266 18.39 -3.90 16.71
C MET A 266 17.26 -4.55 15.91
N ILE A 267 16.21 -3.80 15.60
CA ILE A 267 15.08 -4.29 14.78
C ILE A 267 15.54 -4.53 13.34
N ILE A 268 16.37 -3.67 12.77
CA ILE A 268 16.90 -3.85 11.40
C ILE A 268 17.83 -5.05 11.33
N LYS A 269 18.69 -5.28 12.35
CA LYS A 269 19.51 -6.51 12.40
C LYS A 269 18.67 -7.79 12.47
N SER A 270 17.48 -7.77 13.07
CA SER A 270 16.59 -8.93 13.08
C SER A 270 15.84 -9.17 11.77
N LEU A 271 15.90 -8.23 10.80
CA LEU A 271 15.30 -8.38 9.47
C LEU A 271 16.30 -8.89 8.42
N THR A 272 17.61 -8.89 8.75
CA THR A 272 18.69 -9.36 7.88
C THR A 272 19.30 -10.70 8.36
N SER A 273 18.82 -11.23 9.47
CA SER A 273 19.06 -12.61 9.96
C SER A 273 17.83 -13.50 9.75
#